data_d415c9737230ff166397287198c4df71
#
_entry.id   d415c9737230ff166397287198c4df71
#
_cell.length_a   1.000
_cell.length_b   1.000
_cell.length_c   1.000
_cell.angle_alpha   90.00
_cell.angle_beta   90.00
_cell.angle_gamma   90.00
#
_symmetry.space_group_name_H-M   'P 1'
#
loop_
_entity.id
_entity.type
_entity.pdbx_description
1 polymer ?
#
loop_
_entity_poly.entity_id
_entity_poly.type
_entity_poly.pdbx_seq_one_letter_code
_entity_poly.pdbx_strand_id
1 'polypeptide(L)'
;MEKKEGFPKIDLPTLVAISIVAWALVVSLHEIVGHAVPAVLMGLDVRMVSTTGVDVPSDQVSYDLWSSGKAKVLLAGGTVVNLLTGAIALLLLHFRKPIPKASRYFLWLLATFSFVIVTMYLVTATALGAGDWIGFVQDMDARNLYLAVIIGTGILFALPGYALPLREWMPNLKGNRLALLKITSVPVLALTITQVLSVLKSPFPNQPGGQNNFAISIFVCIHCVIWAILVNVIPVPRSSKGMESIDLGRSPFWLAAGVVFFLFFVLILGAGLGPLGGIGG
;
A
#
# COMPACT_ATOMS: atom_id res chain seq x y z
N MET A 1 5.69 12.91 -44.01
CA MET A 1 5.38 11.52 -43.62
C MET A 1 5.10 11.51 -42.13
N GLU A 2 3.80 11.51 -41.72
CA GLU A 2 3.42 11.32 -40.32
C GLU A 2 3.83 9.90 -39.90
N LYS A 3 4.76 9.79 -38.92
CA LYS A 3 5.02 8.51 -38.25
C LYS A 3 3.72 8.06 -37.64
N LYS A 4 3.11 7.00 -38.16
CA LYS A 4 2.03 6.28 -37.47
C LYS A 4 2.55 5.93 -36.07
N GLU A 5 2.14 6.71 -35.07
CA GLU A 5 2.44 6.42 -33.68
C GLU A 5 1.82 5.07 -33.34
N GLY A 6 2.66 4.07 -33.12
CA GLY A 6 2.22 2.72 -32.77
C GLY A 6 1.48 2.71 -31.43
N PHE A 7 0.55 1.78 -31.28
CA PHE A 7 -0.11 1.55 -30.00
C PHE A 7 0.91 1.27 -28.87
N PRO A 8 0.67 1.75 -27.64
CA PRO A 8 1.56 1.46 -26.52
C PRO A 8 1.72 -0.06 -26.33
N LYS A 9 2.97 -0.51 -26.32
CA LYS A 9 3.29 -1.91 -26.05
C LYS A 9 3.28 -2.14 -24.55
N ILE A 10 2.37 -2.96 -24.06
CA ILE A 10 2.26 -3.32 -22.64
C ILE A 10 2.37 -4.83 -22.52
N ASP A 11 3.52 -5.31 -22.01
CA ASP A 11 3.73 -6.71 -21.67
C ASP A 11 3.02 -7.03 -20.35
N LEU A 12 1.93 -7.80 -20.42
CA LEU A 12 1.10 -8.10 -19.25
C LEU A 12 1.86 -8.82 -18.13
N PRO A 13 2.70 -9.84 -18.40
CA PRO A 13 3.51 -10.46 -17.35
C PRO A 13 4.41 -9.49 -16.62
N THR A 14 5.09 -8.58 -17.31
CA THR A 14 5.92 -7.54 -16.69
C THR A 14 5.07 -6.58 -15.84
N LEU A 15 3.89 -6.20 -16.34
CA LEU A 15 2.97 -5.35 -15.61
C LEU A 15 2.50 -6.00 -14.30
N VAL A 16 2.11 -7.27 -14.34
CA VAL A 16 1.73 -8.07 -13.16
C VAL A 16 2.90 -8.15 -12.16
N ALA A 17 4.09 -8.47 -12.65
CA ALA A 17 5.28 -8.60 -11.81
C ALA A 17 5.62 -7.28 -11.08
N ILE A 18 5.61 -6.14 -11.78
CA ILE A 18 5.82 -4.82 -11.17
C ILE A 18 4.75 -4.54 -10.10
N SER A 19 3.50 -4.91 -10.39
CA SER A 19 2.38 -4.68 -9.46
C SER A 19 2.54 -5.48 -8.16
N ILE A 20 2.96 -6.74 -8.26
CA ILE A 20 3.25 -7.60 -7.12
C ILE A 20 4.38 -7.01 -6.27
N VAL A 21 5.49 -6.58 -6.91
CA VAL A 21 6.62 -5.98 -6.20
C VAL A 21 6.20 -4.71 -5.46
N ALA A 22 5.46 -3.82 -6.13
CA ALA A 22 5.00 -2.57 -5.53
C ALA A 22 4.07 -2.83 -4.33
N TRP A 23 3.11 -3.74 -4.48
CA TRP A 23 2.19 -4.11 -3.40
C TRP A 23 2.91 -4.76 -2.22
N ALA A 24 3.73 -5.77 -2.49
CA ALA A 24 4.48 -6.47 -1.45
C ALA A 24 5.37 -5.51 -0.65
N LEU A 25 6.03 -4.57 -1.31
CA LEU A 25 6.83 -3.54 -0.63
C LEU A 25 5.98 -2.62 0.24
N VAL A 26 4.86 -2.11 -0.26
CA VAL A 26 4.00 -1.19 0.50
C VAL A 26 3.50 -1.83 1.79
N VAL A 27 3.01 -3.08 1.71
CA VAL A 27 2.52 -3.80 2.89
C VAL A 27 3.67 -4.22 3.80
N SER A 28 4.77 -4.74 3.25
CA SER A 28 5.92 -5.14 4.07
C SER A 28 6.53 -3.95 4.83
N LEU A 29 6.63 -2.78 4.20
CA LEU A 29 7.09 -1.56 4.85
C LEU A 29 6.12 -1.12 5.95
N HIS A 30 4.81 -1.19 5.71
CA HIS A 30 3.78 -0.90 6.70
C HIS A 30 3.95 -1.76 7.95
N GLU A 31 4.00 -3.08 7.78
CA GLU A 31 4.02 -4.01 8.91
C GLU A 31 5.41 -4.08 9.58
N ILE A 32 6.48 -4.19 8.78
CA ILE A 32 7.83 -4.37 9.34
C ILE A 32 8.37 -3.04 9.87
N VAL A 33 8.43 -2.00 9.02
CA VAL A 33 9.05 -0.73 9.40
C VAL A 33 8.09 0.13 10.22
N GLY A 34 6.80 0.06 9.94
CA GLY A 34 5.78 0.87 10.63
C GLY A 34 5.41 0.34 12.01
N HIS A 35 5.34 -0.98 12.19
CA HIS A 35 4.89 -1.58 13.44
C HIS A 35 5.99 -2.41 14.14
N ALA A 36 6.61 -3.38 13.46
CA ALA A 36 7.53 -4.30 14.12
C ALA A 36 8.83 -3.62 14.58
N VAL A 37 9.46 -2.78 13.75
CA VAL A 37 10.69 -2.08 14.11
C VAL A 37 10.47 -1.15 15.33
N PRO A 38 9.45 -0.28 15.37
CA PRO A 38 9.17 0.50 16.57
C PRO A 38 8.89 -0.37 17.80
N ALA A 39 8.17 -1.49 17.67
CA ALA A 39 7.93 -2.40 18.79
C ALA A 39 9.23 -2.93 19.38
N VAL A 40 10.14 -3.46 18.54
CA VAL A 40 11.45 -3.94 18.94
C VAL A 40 12.30 -2.83 19.60
N LEU A 41 12.30 -1.62 19.01
CA LEU A 41 13.03 -0.47 19.57
C LEU A 41 12.49 -0.01 20.93
N MET A 42 11.22 -0.29 21.21
CA MET A 42 10.58 -0.04 22.52
C MET A 42 10.82 -1.18 23.52
N GLY A 43 11.56 -2.23 23.14
CA GLY A 43 11.84 -3.39 23.97
C GLY A 43 10.69 -4.38 24.06
N LEU A 44 9.73 -4.32 23.14
CA LEU A 44 8.64 -5.29 23.08
C LEU A 44 9.10 -6.56 22.34
N ASP A 45 8.63 -7.71 22.81
CA ASP A 45 8.88 -8.98 22.18
C ASP A 45 7.91 -9.16 20.99
N VAL A 46 8.44 -9.07 19.77
CA VAL A 46 7.65 -9.29 18.56
C VAL A 46 7.67 -10.77 18.22
N ARG A 47 6.59 -11.47 18.56
CA ARG A 47 6.45 -12.91 18.31
C ARG A 47 6.33 -13.24 16.85
N MET A 48 5.67 -12.37 16.08
CA MET A 48 5.47 -12.61 14.67
C MET A 48 5.09 -11.33 13.92
N VAL A 49 5.52 -11.25 12.67
CA VAL A 49 5.10 -10.22 11.70
C VAL A 49 4.49 -10.91 10.49
N SER A 50 3.29 -10.52 10.10
CA SER A 50 2.62 -11.03 8.91
C SER A 50 2.18 -9.90 7.98
N THR A 51 1.54 -10.25 6.88
CA THR A 51 0.92 -9.27 5.94
C THR A 51 -0.36 -8.63 6.48
N THR A 52 -0.77 -8.98 7.69
CA THR A 52 -2.03 -8.54 8.31
C THR A 52 -1.84 -8.01 9.73
N GLY A 53 -0.59 -7.85 10.18
CA GLY A 53 -0.31 -7.31 11.49
C GLY A 53 0.94 -7.85 12.15
N VAL A 54 1.21 -7.32 13.32
CA VAL A 54 2.34 -7.67 14.19
C VAL A 54 1.81 -8.22 15.51
N ASP A 55 2.28 -9.40 15.91
CA ASP A 55 1.92 -10.03 17.18
C ASP A 55 2.90 -9.60 18.28
N VAL A 56 2.36 -8.87 19.25
CA VAL A 56 3.05 -8.51 20.49
C VAL A 56 2.24 -9.09 21.64
N PRO A 57 2.88 -9.79 22.63
CA PRO A 57 2.18 -10.31 23.78
C PRO A 57 1.33 -9.27 24.49
N SER A 58 0.09 -9.61 24.82
CA SER A 58 -0.85 -8.69 25.46
C SER A 58 -0.39 -8.22 26.86
N ASP A 59 0.38 -9.04 27.55
CA ASP A 59 0.97 -8.75 28.86
C ASP A 59 2.08 -7.68 28.77
N GLN A 60 2.71 -7.52 27.61
CA GLN A 60 3.69 -6.47 27.37
C GLN A 60 3.06 -5.14 26.94
N VAL A 61 1.81 -5.19 26.46
CA VAL A 61 1.03 -4.00 26.12
C VAL A 61 0.40 -3.45 27.39
N SER A 62 1.26 -3.02 28.35
CA SER A 62 0.85 -2.57 29.67
C SER A 62 0.18 -1.19 29.64
N TYR A 63 -0.49 -0.83 30.76
CA TYR A 63 -1.02 0.51 30.96
C TYR A 63 0.05 1.60 30.76
N ASP A 64 1.29 1.33 31.18
CA ASP A 64 2.42 2.27 31.03
C ASP A 64 2.78 2.53 29.56
N LEU A 65 2.63 1.53 28.68
CA LEU A 65 2.82 1.70 27.25
C LEU A 65 1.78 2.66 26.66
N TRP A 66 0.51 2.53 27.08
CA TRP A 66 -0.57 3.42 26.66
C TRP A 66 -0.41 4.83 27.21
N SER A 67 -0.18 4.95 28.53
CA SER A 67 -0.03 6.24 29.21
C SER A 67 1.17 7.05 28.73
N SER A 68 2.26 6.36 28.30
CA SER A 68 3.44 7.00 27.74
C SER A 68 3.30 7.46 26.28
N GLY A 69 2.20 7.16 25.62
CA GLY A 69 1.98 7.44 24.21
C GLY A 69 2.73 6.54 23.23
N LYS A 70 3.54 5.57 23.72
CA LYS A 70 4.30 4.64 22.88
C LYS A 70 3.39 3.76 22.03
N ALA A 71 2.26 3.30 22.57
CA ALA A 71 1.27 2.55 21.83
C ALA A 71 0.73 3.33 20.61
N LYS A 72 0.57 4.65 20.75
CA LYS A 72 0.12 5.52 19.64
C LYS A 72 1.14 5.61 18.52
N VAL A 73 2.44 5.61 18.86
CA VAL A 73 3.52 5.55 17.86
C VAL A 73 3.46 4.23 17.08
N LEU A 74 3.24 3.11 17.77
CA LEU A 74 3.07 1.81 17.12
C LEU A 74 1.89 1.83 16.16
N LEU A 75 0.73 2.29 16.62
CA LEU A 75 -0.51 2.28 15.83
C LEU A 75 -0.47 3.25 14.65
N ALA A 76 0.18 4.40 14.77
CA ALA A 76 0.31 5.34 13.66
C ALA A 76 1.43 4.95 12.67
N GLY A 77 2.37 4.10 13.08
CA GLY A 77 3.62 3.83 12.39
C GLY A 77 3.44 3.36 10.95
N GLY A 78 2.56 2.39 10.72
CA GLY A 78 2.29 1.87 9.38
C GLY A 78 1.79 2.95 8.41
N THR A 79 0.83 3.78 8.85
CA THR A 79 0.31 4.90 8.05
C THR A 79 1.41 5.94 7.76
N VAL A 80 2.23 6.29 8.75
CA VAL A 80 3.34 7.25 8.58
C VAL A 80 4.36 6.72 7.58
N VAL A 81 4.76 5.46 7.69
CA VAL A 81 5.70 4.83 6.76
C VAL A 81 5.15 4.82 5.34
N ASN A 82 3.87 4.54 5.15
CA ASN A 82 3.25 4.59 3.83
C ASN A 82 3.18 6.01 3.26
N LEU A 83 2.88 7.02 4.08
CA LEU A 83 2.95 8.43 3.66
C LEU A 83 4.35 8.81 3.17
N LEU A 84 5.37 8.45 3.93
CA LEU A 84 6.77 8.71 3.57
C LEU A 84 7.17 7.96 2.29
N THR A 85 6.82 6.68 2.18
CA THR A 85 7.10 5.87 0.98
C THR A 85 6.44 6.48 -0.26
N GLY A 86 5.18 6.85 -0.17
CA GLY A 86 4.45 7.51 -1.26
C GLY A 86 5.06 8.85 -1.65
N ALA A 87 5.41 9.69 -0.66
CA ALA A 87 6.05 10.99 -0.89
C ALA A 87 7.44 10.84 -1.55
N ILE A 88 8.28 9.92 -1.05
CA ILE A 88 9.60 9.64 -1.63
C ILE A 88 9.45 9.16 -3.08
N ALA A 89 8.52 8.24 -3.35
CA ALA A 89 8.29 7.75 -4.71
C ALA A 89 7.85 8.87 -5.66
N LEU A 90 6.97 9.78 -5.23
CA LEU A 90 6.59 10.97 -6.01
C LEU A 90 7.76 11.93 -6.24
N LEU A 91 8.57 12.18 -5.23
CA LEU A 91 9.77 13.02 -5.36
C LEU A 91 10.75 12.43 -6.37
N LEU A 92 10.99 11.11 -6.32
CA LEU A 92 11.84 10.42 -7.28
C LEU A 92 11.27 10.50 -8.70
N LEU A 93 9.96 10.37 -8.88
CA LEU A 93 9.30 10.58 -10.17
C LEU A 93 9.49 12.00 -10.70
N HIS A 94 9.43 12.99 -9.81
CA HIS A 94 9.51 14.40 -10.19
C HIS A 94 10.94 14.84 -10.53
N PHE A 95 11.91 14.48 -9.70
CA PHE A 95 13.28 15.03 -9.79
C PHE A 95 14.25 14.19 -10.61
N ARG A 96 14.03 12.90 -10.77
CA ARG A 96 14.94 12.03 -11.51
C ARG A 96 14.45 11.80 -12.94
N LYS A 97 15.19 12.40 -13.90
CA LYS A 97 15.02 12.16 -15.34
C LYS A 97 16.41 11.93 -15.95
N PRO A 98 16.61 10.92 -16.82
CA PRO A 98 15.67 9.90 -17.29
C PRO A 98 15.63 8.67 -16.37
N ILE A 99 14.45 8.09 -16.14
CA ILE A 99 14.26 6.81 -15.47
C ILE A 99 13.71 5.80 -16.50
N PRO A 100 14.16 4.53 -16.51
CA PRO A 100 13.57 3.50 -17.34
C PRO A 100 12.06 3.41 -17.15
N LYS A 101 11.30 3.23 -18.24
CA LYS A 101 9.81 3.28 -18.21
C LYS A 101 9.19 2.31 -17.21
N ALA A 102 9.73 1.09 -17.11
CA ALA A 102 9.25 0.10 -16.14
C ALA A 102 9.50 0.54 -14.69
N SER A 103 10.68 1.10 -14.39
CA SER A 103 10.99 1.63 -13.05
C SER A 103 10.16 2.87 -12.73
N ARG A 104 9.87 3.71 -13.71
CA ARG A 104 8.97 4.85 -13.57
C ARG A 104 7.55 4.38 -13.23
N TYR A 105 7.08 3.34 -13.90
CA TYR A 105 5.79 2.73 -13.63
C TYR A 105 5.75 2.10 -12.24
N PHE A 106 6.82 1.42 -11.83
CA PHE A 106 6.96 0.90 -10.47
C PHE A 106 6.87 2.00 -9.41
N LEU A 107 7.61 3.10 -9.55
CA LEU A 107 7.55 4.23 -8.61
C LEU A 107 6.15 4.86 -8.55
N TRP A 108 5.47 4.95 -9.71
CA TRP A 108 4.10 5.42 -9.76
C TRP A 108 3.14 4.49 -9.00
N LEU A 109 3.25 3.16 -9.19
CA LEU A 109 2.45 2.20 -8.43
C LEU A 109 2.77 2.23 -6.94
N LEU A 110 4.05 2.32 -6.59
CA LEU A 110 4.51 2.41 -5.20
C LEU A 110 3.88 3.63 -4.50
N ALA A 111 3.93 4.80 -5.14
CA ALA A 111 3.28 6.00 -4.62
C ALA A 111 1.76 5.82 -4.51
N THR A 112 1.13 5.34 -5.57
CA THR A 112 -0.32 5.15 -5.63
C THR A 112 -0.81 4.19 -4.55
N PHE A 113 -0.22 3.01 -4.42
CA PHE A 113 -0.62 2.02 -3.43
C PHE A 113 -0.36 2.50 -2.00
N SER A 114 0.74 3.22 -1.77
CA SER A 114 1.02 3.83 -0.47
C SER A 114 -0.08 4.81 -0.06
N PHE A 115 -0.50 5.73 -0.93
CA PHE A 115 -1.58 6.66 -0.61
C PHE A 115 -2.96 5.99 -0.55
N VAL A 116 -3.21 4.98 -1.37
CA VAL A 116 -4.45 4.20 -1.32
C VAL A 116 -4.59 3.51 0.03
N ILE A 117 -3.53 2.88 0.55
CA ILE A 117 -3.53 2.26 1.88
C ILE A 117 -3.73 3.31 2.98
N VAL A 118 -3.02 4.45 2.93
CA VAL A 118 -3.21 5.55 3.89
C VAL A 118 -4.68 5.99 3.93
N THR A 119 -5.28 6.23 2.76
CA THR A 119 -6.68 6.64 2.68
C THR A 119 -7.61 5.54 3.20
N MET A 120 -7.34 4.29 2.90
CA MET A 120 -8.10 3.15 3.39
C MET A 120 -8.09 3.08 4.92
N TYR A 121 -6.92 3.19 5.55
CA TYR A 121 -6.81 3.17 7.03
C TYR A 121 -7.47 4.38 7.68
N LEU A 122 -7.19 5.60 7.18
CA LEU A 122 -7.73 6.82 7.76
C LEU A 122 -9.24 6.99 7.54
N VAL A 123 -9.78 6.55 6.41
CA VAL A 123 -11.20 6.75 6.07
C VAL A 123 -12.00 5.47 6.29
N THR A 124 -11.73 4.45 5.48
CA THR A 124 -12.61 3.28 5.41
C THR A 124 -12.52 2.42 6.67
N ALA A 125 -11.32 2.05 7.10
CA ALA A 125 -11.13 1.23 8.29
C ALA A 125 -11.63 1.97 9.54
N THR A 126 -11.30 3.24 9.68
CA THR A 126 -11.75 4.08 10.80
C THR A 126 -13.28 4.22 10.84
N ALA A 127 -13.93 4.48 9.68
CA ALA A 127 -15.39 4.58 9.62
C ALA A 127 -16.11 3.26 9.96
N LEU A 128 -15.46 2.13 9.71
CA LEU A 128 -15.97 0.79 10.03
C LEU A 128 -15.61 0.31 11.44
N GLY A 129 -14.95 1.13 12.23
CA GLY A 129 -14.54 0.78 13.59
C GLY A 129 -13.40 -0.23 13.63
N ALA A 130 -12.54 -0.28 12.62
CA ALA A 130 -11.43 -1.23 12.47
C ALA A 130 -10.09 -0.53 12.24
N GLY A 131 -8.99 -1.29 12.37
CA GLY A 131 -7.63 -0.83 12.07
C GLY A 131 -6.98 -0.01 13.19
N ASP A 132 -5.76 0.40 12.92
CA ASP A 132 -4.84 1.01 13.89
C ASP A 132 -5.39 2.29 14.52
N TRP A 133 -6.12 3.09 13.74
CA TRP A 133 -6.63 4.37 14.18
C TRP A 133 -7.76 4.28 15.19
N ILE A 134 -8.47 3.17 15.23
CA ILE A 134 -9.45 2.88 16.29
C ILE A 134 -8.74 2.64 17.63
N GLY A 135 -7.66 1.86 17.61
CA GLY A 135 -6.79 1.70 18.77
C GLY A 135 -6.13 3.02 19.19
N PHE A 136 -5.66 3.82 18.22
CA PHE A 136 -5.00 5.10 18.49
C PHE A 136 -5.86 6.07 19.33
N VAL A 137 -7.18 6.07 19.15
CA VAL A 137 -8.10 6.99 19.85
C VAL A 137 -8.87 6.35 20.99
N GLN A 138 -8.60 5.08 21.31
CA GLN A 138 -9.44 4.32 22.26
C GLN A 138 -9.48 4.90 23.68
N ASP A 139 -8.39 5.56 24.10
CA ASP A 139 -8.20 6.17 25.43
C ASP A 139 -8.43 7.68 25.45
N MET A 140 -8.93 8.27 24.35
CA MET A 140 -9.15 9.71 24.24
C MET A 140 -10.56 10.11 24.66
N ASP A 141 -10.71 11.10 25.55
CA ASP A 141 -12.00 11.58 26.04
C ASP A 141 -12.93 12.06 24.90
N ALA A 142 -12.36 12.76 23.90
CA ALA A 142 -13.09 13.27 22.74
C ALA A 142 -13.00 12.32 21.53
N ARG A 143 -13.11 11.01 21.73
CA ARG A 143 -12.90 9.97 20.71
C ARG A 143 -13.59 10.28 19.38
N ASN A 144 -14.87 10.63 19.40
CA ASN A 144 -15.64 10.88 18.18
C ASN A 144 -15.11 12.09 17.39
N LEU A 145 -14.62 13.13 18.08
CA LEU A 145 -13.99 14.28 17.43
C LEU A 145 -12.69 13.86 16.75
N TYR A 146 -11.85 13.08 17.42
CA TYR A 146 -10.61 12.57 16.83
C TYR A 146 -10.86 11.65 15.62
N LEU A 147 -11.86 10.78 15.68
CA LEU A 147 -12.26 9.96 14.53
C LEU A 147 -12.70 10.83 13.35
N ALA A 148 -13.49 11.88 13.58
CA ALA A 148 -13.88 12.82 12.53
C ALA A 148 -12.68 13.55 11.92
N VAL A 149 -11.70 13.97 12.74
CA VAL A 149 -10.45 14.60 12.27
C VAL A 149 -9.62 13.61 11.45
N ILE A 150 -9.48 12.36 11.88
CA ILE A 150 -8.74 11.31 11.17
C ILE A 150 -9.37 11.05 9.80
N ILE A 151 -10.70 10.87 9.75
CA ILE A 151 -11.43 10.67 8.50
C ILE A 151 -11.29 11.89 7.58
N GLY A 152 -11.46 13.11 8.11
CA GLY A 152 -11.27 14.35 7.36
C GLY A 152 -9.87 14.49 6.78
N THR A 153 -8.84 14.14 7.57
CA THR A 153 -7.44 14.09 7.11
C THR A 153 -7.26 13.06 5.99
N GLY A 154 -7.84 11.88 6.13
CA GLY A 154 -7.80 10.84 5.09
C GLY A 154 -8.45 11.30 3.78
N ILE A 155 -9.59 12.00 3.85
CA ILE A 155 -10.25 12.58 2.67
C ILE A 155 -9.35 13.63 2.00
N LEU A 156 -8.68 14.48 2.78
CA LEU A 156 -7.72 15.46 2.24
C LEU A 156 -6.54 14.79 1.54
N PHE A 157 -6.04 13.68 2.07
CA PHE A 157 -4.98 12.89 1.42
C PHE A 157 -5.48 12.07 0.22
N ALA A 158 -6.77 11.72 0.18
CA ALA A 158 -7.33 11.03 -0.97
C ALA A 158 -7.16 11.84 -2.25
N LEU A 159 -7.50 13.12 -2.24
CA LEU A 159 -7.44 13.97 -3.44
C LEU A 159 -6.03 14.03 -4.07
N PRO A 160 -4.96 14.46 -3.39
CA PRO A 160 -3.63 14.44 -3.96
C PRO A 160 -3.10 13.01 -4.17
N GLY A 161 -3.41 12.07 -3.30
CA GLY A 161 -2.98 10.67 -3.42
C GLY A 161 -3.53 10.00 -4.68
N TYR A 162 -4.73 10.37 -5.11
CA TYR A 162 -5.31 9.88 -6.35
C TYR A 162 -4.93 10.75 -7.56
N ALA A 163 -4.94 12.07 -7.42
CA ALA A 163 -4.73 12.99 -8.53
C ALA A 163 -3.26 13.10 -8.96
N LEU A 164 -2.31 13.14 -8.03
CA LEU A 164 -0.89 13.30 -8.36
C LEU A 164 -0.31 12.13 -9.15
N PRO A 165 -0.51 10.86 -8.73
CA PRO A 165 -0.06 9.73 -9.53
C PRO A 165 -0.73 9.67 -10.92
N LEU A 166 -2.01 10.04 -11.01
CA LEU A 166 -2.75 10.10 -12.27
C LEU A 166 -2.17 11.15 -13.22
N ARG A 167 -1.93 12.35 -12.69
CA ARG A 167 -1.35 13.45 -13.46
C ARG A 167 0.00 13.08 -14.08
N GLU A 168 0.79 12.27 -13.39
CA GLU A 168 2.10 11.86 -13.87
C GLU A 168 2.02 10.91 -15.08
N TRP A 169 1.02 10.05 -15.15
CA TRP A 169 0.95 8.99 -16.17
C TRP A 169 -0.07 9.20 -17.27
N MET A 170 -1.23 9.77 -16.94
CA MET A 170 -2.36 9.91 -17.86
C MET A 170 -2.04 10.65 -19.16
N PRO A 171 -1.21 11.71 -19.17
CA PRO A 171 -0.89 12.42 -20.40
C PRO A 171 -0.24 11.51 -21.45
N ASN A 172 0.46 10.45 -21.00
CA ASN A 172 1.17 9.51 -21.87
C ASN A 172 0.25 8.51 -22.58
N LEU A 173 -1.01 8.41 -22.17
CA LEU A 173 -1.97 7.44 -22.74
C LEU A 173 -2.74 7.98 -23.93
N LYS A 174 -2.62 9.28 -24.26
CA LYS A 174 -3.22 9.92 -25.43
C LYS A 174 -4.67 9.51 -25.73
N GLY A 175 -5.48 9.26 -24.69
CA GLY A 175 -6.87 8.84 -24.83
C GLY A 175 -7.09 7.36 -25.15
N ASN A 176 -6.05 6.53 -25.10
CA ASN A 176 -6.19 5.08 -25.25
C ASN A 176 -6.78 4.46 -23.98
N ARG A 177 -8.12 4.30 -23.97
CA ARG A 177 -8.87 3.75 -22.84
C ARG A 177 -8.47 2.31 -22.49
N LEU A 178 -8.13 1.49 -23.49
CA LEU A 178 -7.71 0.09 -23.25
C LEU A 178 -6.36 0.04 -22.55
N ALA A 179 -5.41 0.91 -22.93
CA ALA A 179 -4.13 1.02 -22.25
C ALA A 179 -4.33 1.51 -20.81
N LEU A 180 -5.20 2.49 -20.59
CA LEU A 180 -5.55 2.97 -19.25
C LEU A 180 -6.12 1.86 -18.39
N LEU A 181 -7.12 1.13 -18.87
CA LEU A 181 -7.69 -0.02 -18.17
C LEU A 181 -6.62 -1.05 -17.81
N LYS A 182 -5.71 -1.38 -18.72
CA LYS A 182 -4.64 -2.34 -18.44
C LYS A 182 -3.74 -1.86 -17.30
N ILE A 183 -3.23 -0.63 -17.35
CA ILE A 183 -2.26 -0.12 -16.36
C ILE A 183 -2.88 0.17 -14.99
N THR A 184 -4.21 0.26 -14.88
CA THR A 184 -4.92 0.49 -13.62
C THR A 184 -5.58 -0.77 -13.06
N SER A 185 -6.25 -1.56 -13.90
CA SER A 185 -7.03 -2.72 -13.45
C SER A 185 -6.17 -3.97 -13.26
N VAL A 186 -5.15 -4.18 -14.09
CA VAL A 186 -4.24 -5.34 -13.92
C VAL A 186 -3.48 -5.27 -12.59
N PRO A 187 -2.93 -4.13 -12.15
CA PRO A 187 -2.35 -4.01 -10.81
C PRO A 187 -3.33 -4.35 -9.70
N VAL A 188 -4.57 -3.85 -9.77
CA VAL A 188 -5.59 -4.13 -8.77
C VAL A 188 -5.91 -5.61 -8.70
N LEU A 189 -6.05 -6.28 -9.84
CA LEU A 189 -6.26 -7.73 -9.88
C LEU A 189 -5.07 -8.49 -9.30
N ALA A 190 -3.84 -8.11 -9.67
CA ALA A 190 -2.62 -8.76 -9.20
C ALA A 190 -2.46 -8.63 -7.68
N LEU A 191 -2.64 -7.40 -7.13
CA LEU A 191 -2.56 -7.18 -5.69
C LEU A 191 -3.67 -7.92 -4.94
N THR A 192 -4.90 -7.93 -5.46
CA THR A 192 -6.03 -8.63 -4.84
C THR A 192 -5.75 -10.13 -4.71
N ILE A 193 -5.30 -10.78 -5.79
CA ILE A 193 -4.93 -12.20 -5.76
C ILE A 193 -3.78 -12.43 -4.76
N THR A 194 -2.75 -11.59 -4.80
CA THR A 194 -1.58 -11.72 -3.92
C THR A 194 -1.97 -11.55 -2.45
N GLN A 195 -2.81 -10.56 -2.13
CA GLN A 195 -3.30 -10.31 -0.78
C GLN A 195 -4.16 -11.46 -0.27
N VAL A 196 -5.13 -11.92 -1.07
CA VAL A 196 -6.01 -13.04 -0.68
C VAL A 196 -5.19 -14.30 -0.40
N LEU A 197 -4.25 -14.65 -1.28
CA LEU A 197 -3.38 -15.82 -1.08
C LEU A 197 -2.52 -15.69 0.18
N SER A 198 -2.03 -14.49 0.48
CA SER A 198 -1.27 -14.23 1.69
C SER A 198 -2.14 -14.39 2.96
N VAL A 199 -3.34 -13.83 2.97
CA VAL A 199 -4.27 -13.92 4.12
C VAL A 199 -4.71 -15.35 4.39
N LEU A 200 -4.90 -16.16 3.36
CA LEU A 200 -5.19 -17.60 3.51
C LEU A 200 -4.06 -18.38 4.19
N LYS A 201 -2.86 -17.83 4.24
CA LYS A 201 -1.71 -18.39 4.96
C LYS A 201 -1.52 -17.78 6.35
N SER A 202 -2.20 -16.67 6.65
CA SER A 202 -2.02 -15.94 7.91
C SER A 202 -2.34 -16.84 9.11
N PRO A 203 -1.47 -16.88 10.12
CA PRO A 203 -1.69 -17.61 11.36
C PRO A 203 -2.68 -16.91 12.30
N PHE A 204 -3.17 -15.73 11.94
CA PHE A 204 -4.15 -14.94 12.73
C PHE A 204 -5.59 -15.14 12.23
N PRO A 205 -6.14 -16.38 12.20
CA PRO A 205 -7.43 -16.60 11.57
C PRO A 205 -8.60 -16.00 12.35
N ASN A 206 -8.52 -15.77 13.65
CA ASN A 206 -9.60 -15.19 14.47
C ASN A 206 -9.07 -14.93 15.87
N GLN A 207 -8.35 -13.84 16.09
CA GLN A 207 -8.00 -13.47 17.46
C GLN A 207 -9.26 -13.06 18.25
N PRO A 208 -9.44 -13.53 19.50
CA PRO A 208 -10.53 -13.08 20.38
C PRO A 208 -10.41 -11.55 20.58
N GLY A 209 -11.45 -10.79 20.20
CA GLY A 209 -11.43 -9.33 20.15
C GLY A 209 -10.73 -8.80 18.89
N GLY A 210 -10.28 -9.68 18.00
CA GLY A 210 -9.51 -9.38 16.82
C GLY A 210 -10.37 -8.95 15.66
N GLN A 211 -9.84 -8.04 14.94
CA GLN A 211 -10.30 -7.68 13.62
C GLN A 211 -10.21 -8.91 12.74
N ASN A 212 -11.29 -9.21 12.03
CA ASN A 212 -11.29 -10.28 11.05
C ASN A 212 -10.35 -9.88 9.90
N ASN A 213 -9.12 -10.42 9.90
CA ASN A 213 -8.08 -10.12 8.92
C ASN A 213 -8.55 -10.36 7.48
N PHE A 214 -9.46 -11.31 7.28
CA PHE A 214 -10.12 -11.54 6.02
C PHE A 214 -11.00 -10.35 5.60
N ALA A 215 -11.78 -9.81 6.54
CA ALA A 215 -12.60 -8.62 6.28
C ALA A 215 -11.74 -7.39 5.94
N ILE A 216 -10.65 -7.15 6.67
CA ILE A 216 -9.71 -6.07 6.37
C ILE A 216 -9.16 -6.21 4.94
N SER A 217 -8.77 -7.43 4.56
CA SER A 217 -8.24 -7.70 3.22
C SER A 217 -9.29 -7.48 2.13
N ILE A 218 -10.56 -7.84 2.38
CA ILE A 218 -11.67 -7.52 1.48
C ILE A 218 -11.81 -6.00 1.34
N PHE A 219 -11.76 -5.24 2.44
CA PHE A 219 -11.85 -3.78 2.38
C PHE A 219 -10.70 -3.14 1.60
N VAL A 220 -9.48 -3.64 1.77
CA VAL A 220 -8.33 -3.22 0.94
C VAL A 220 -8.62 -3.44 -0.55
N CYS A 221 -9.10 -4.63 -0.90
CA CYS A 221 -9.42 -4.97 -2.29
C CYS A 221 -10.54 -4.07 -2.86
N ILE A 222 -11.62 -3.87 -2.11
CA ILE A 222 -12.73 -3.00 -2.49
C ILE A 222 -12.23 -1.56 -2.69
N HIS A 223 -11.40 -1.05 -1.77
CA HIS A 223 -10.85 0.30 -1.87
C HIS A 223 -9.98 0.47 -3.13
N CYS A 224 -9.16 -0.53 -3.46
CA CYS A 224 -8.36 -0.53 -4.69
C CYS A 224 -9.23 -0.59 -5.95
N VAL A 225 -10.33 -1.35 -5.93
CA VAL A 225 -11.31 -1.38 -7.04
C VAL A 225 -11.97 -0.02 -7.21
N ILE A 226 -12.42 0.61 -6.12
CA ILE A 226 -12.98 1.97 -6.15
C ILE A 226 -11.96 2.95 -6.74
N TRP A 227 -10.70 2.88 -6.31
CA TRP A 227 -9.64 3.67 -6.89
C TRP A 227 -9.51 3.45 -8.40
N ALA A 228 -9.46 2.21 -8.87
CA ALA A 228 -9.35 1.91 -10.31
C ALA A 228 -10.54 2.47 -11.10
N ILE A 229 -11.75 2.41 -10.55
CA ILE A 229 -12.96 2.99 -11.17
C ILE A 229 -12.82 4.51 -11.24
N LEU A 230 -12.48 5.18 -10.14
CA LEU A 230 -12.34 6.64 -10.08
C LEU A 230 -11.29 7.13 -11.08
N VAL A 231 -10.15 6.44 -11.19
CA VAL A 231 -9.11 6.74 -12.17
C VAL A 231 -9.63 6.73 -13.60
N ASN A 232 -10.52 5.80 -13.93
CA ASN A 232 -11.05 5.65 -15.27
C ASN A 232 -12.22 6.61 -15.59
N VAL A 233 -12.86 7.15 -14.56
CA VAL A 233 -14.02 8.04 -14.69
C VAL A 233 -13.64 9.52 -14.58
N ILE A 234 -12.68 9.87 -13.73
CA ILE A 234 -12.27 11.27 -13.53
C ILE A 234 -11.55 11.79 -14.78
N PRO A 235 -12.03 12.87 -15.39
CA PRO A 235 -11.35 13.47 -16.52
C PRO A 235 -10.02 14.08 -16.09
N VAL A 236 -8.94 13.64 -16.72
CA VAL A 236 -7.61 14.22 -16.48
C VAL A 236 -7.36 15.30 -17.55
N PRO A 237 -6.85 16.47 -17.14
CA PRO A 237 -6.49 17.52 -18.08
C PRO A 237 -5.52 17.01 -19.14
N ARG A 238 -5.86 17.19 -20.41
CA ARG A 238 -4.97 16.84 -21.53
C ARG A 238 -3.74 17.72 -21.46
N SER A 239 -2.59 17.17 -21.17
CA SER A 239 -1.33 17.89 -21.35
C SER A 239 -0.99 17.95 -22.83
N SER A 240 -0.79 19.15 -23.34
CA SER A 240 -0.45 19.41 -24.76
C SER A 240 1.03 19.19 -25.09
N LYS A 241 1.86 18.87 -24.11
CA LYS A 241 3.31 18.66 -24.34
C LYS A 241 3.54 17.21 -24.74
N GLY A 242 4.19 17.03 -25.91
CA GLY A 242 4.50 15.74 -26.51
C GLY A 242 5.24 14.81 -25.57
N MET A 243 4.48 13.94 -24.92
CA MET A 243 4.99 12.94 -23.99
C MET A 243 5.16 11.62 -24.75
N GLU A 244 6.26 10.94 -24.46
CA GLU A 244 6.54 9.64 -25.04
C GLU A 244 5.46 8.62 -24.66
N SER A 245 5.06 7.78 -25.60
CA SER A 245 4.08 6.70 -25.35
C SER A 245 4.58 5.75 -24.26
N ILE A 246 3.68 5.25 -23.44
CA ILE A 246 3.98 4.17 -22.51
C ILE A 246 4.40 2.94 -23.32
N ASP A 247 5.65 2.51 -23.09
CA ASP A 247 6.16 1.25 -23.61
C ASP A 247 6.72 0.46 -22.42
N LEU A 248 5.92 -0.52 -21.97
CA LEU A 248 6.30 -1.48 -20.95
C LEU A 248 6.60 -2.82 -21.65
N GLY A 249 7.75 -2.86 -22.30
CA GLY A 249 8.26 -4.08 -22.92
C GLY A 249 8.56 -5.17 -21.88
N ARG A 250 8.74 -6.40 -22.34
CA ARG A 250 9.12 -7.54 -21.50
C ARG A 250 10.44 -7.28 -20.78
N SER A 251 10.44 -7.48 -19.46
CA SER A 251 11.61 -7.25 -18.61
C SER A 251 11.90 -8.48 -17.74
N PRO A 252 12.97 -9.25 -18.05
CA PRO A 252 13.38 -10.40 -17.24
C PRO A 252 13.66 -10.04 -15.78
N PHE A 253 14.23 -8.85 -15.53
CA PHE A 253 14.47 -8.34 -14.18
C PHE A 253 13.18 -8.23 -13.37
N TRP A 254 12.16 -7.56 -13.91
CA TRP A 254 10.88 -7.40 -13.22
C TRP A 254 10.15 -8.72 -13.04
N LEU A 255 10.23 -9.62 -14.03
CA LEU A 255 9.64 -10.96 -13.93
C LEU A 255 10.27 -11.75 -12.78
N ALA A 256 11.59 -11.77 -12.69
CA ALA A 256 12.30 -12.42 -11.57
C ALA A 256 11.97 -11.77 -10.23
N ALA A 257 12.01 -10.44 -10.15
CA ALA A 257 11.63 -9.70 -8.94
C ALA A 257 10.19 -10.01 -8.53
N GLY A 258 9.24 -10.02 -9.47
CA GLY A 258 7.85 -10.35 -9.19
C GLY A 258 7.67 -11.74 -8.58
N VAL A 259 8.37 -12.75 -9.10
CA VAL A 259 8.36 -14.11 -8.52
C VAL A 259 8.92 -14.12 -7.10
N VAL A 260 10.10 -13.51 -6.89
CA VAL A 260 10.75 -13.46 -5.57
C VAL A 260 9.85 -12.77 -4.54
N PHE A 261 9.31 -11.60 -4.89
CA PHE A 261 8.44 -10.86 -3.98
C PHE A 261 7.09 -11.55 -3.75
N PHE A 262 6.54 -12.23 -4.74
CA PHE A 262 5.33 -13.04 -4.58
C PHE A 262 5.56 -14.19 -3.58
N LEU A 263 6.63 -14.95 -3.76
CA LEU A 263 6.96 -16.05 -2.86
C LEU A 263 7.25 -15.54 -1.43
N PHE A 264 8.04 -14.48 -1.31
CA PHE A 264 8.29 -13.84 -0.02
C PHE A 264 7.00 -13.39 0.66
N PHE A 265 6.15 -12.67 -0.05
CA PHE A 265 4.94 -12.08 0.49
C PHE A 265 3.89 -13.13 0.88
N VAL A 266 3.69 -14.14 0.03
CA VAL A 266 2.64 -15.15 0.26
C VAL A 266 3.13 -16.27 1.19
N LEU A 267 4.34 -16.79 0.97
CA LEU A 267 4.80 -17.99 1.67
C LEU A 267 5.57 -17.68 2.97
N ILE A 268 6.24 -16.55 3.04
CA ILE A 268 7.06 -16.18 4.19
C ILE A 268 6.29 -15.18 5.06
N LEU A 269 6.03 -13.99 4.55
CA LEU A 269 5.36 -12.95 5.34
C LEU A 269 3.88 -13.29 5.59
N GLY A 270 3.19 -13.91 4.64
CA GLY A 270 1.82 -14.39 4.80
C GLY A 270 1.70 -15.46 5.88
N ALA A 271 2.65 -16.40 5.93
CA ALA A 271 2.70 -17.44 6.97
C ALA A 271 3.21 -16.92 8.34
N GLY A 272 3.75 -15.71 8.38
CA GLY A 272 4.30 -15.07 9.57
C GLY A 272 5.80 -15.29 9.74
N LEU A 273 6.54 -14.18 9.84
CA LEU A 273 7.94 -14.15 10.27
C LEU A 273 7.97 -14.14 11.80
N GLY A 274 8.50 -15.14 12.42
CA GLY A 274 8.65 -15.18 13.87
C GLY A 274 10.03 -15.65 14.32
N PRO A 275 10.31 -15.59 15.63
CA PRO A 275 10.20 -14.39 16.45
C PRO A 275 11.28 -13.36 16.10
N LEU A 276 10.95 -12.10 16.10
CA LEU A 276 11.90 -10.99 15.95
C LEU A 276 12.16 -10.41 17.35
N GLY A 277 13.23 -10.82 18.00
CA GLY A 277 13.59 -10.27 19.29
C GLY A 277 13.73 -11.28 20.40
N GLY A 278 14.72 -12.13 20.33
CA GLY A 278 15.18 -13.01 21.40
C GLY A 278 16.67 -12.83 21.60
N ILE A 279 17.17 -11.57 21.61
CA ILE A 279 18.55 -11.29 22.01
C ILE A 279 18.49 -10.57 23.35
N GLY A 280 18.13 -11.34 24.39
CA GLY A 280 18.06 -10.80 25.72
C GLY A 280 17.37 -11.78 26.68
N GLY A 281 17.83 -13.03 26.73
CA GLY A 281 17.60 -13.97 27.83
C GLY A 281 18.84 -14.04 28.70
#